data_80f8e356156a257c340e583dff0195ef
#
_entry.id   80f8e356156a257c340e583dff0195ef
#
_cell.length_a   1.000
_cell.length_b   1.000
_cell.length_c   1.000
_cell.angle_alpha   90.00
_cell.angle_beta   90.00
_cell.angle_gamma   90.00
#
_symmetry.space_group_name_H-M   'P 1'
#
loop_
_entity.id
_entity.type
_entity.pdbx_description
1 polymer ?
#
loop_
_entity_poly.entity_id
_entity_poly.type
_entity_poly.pdbx_seq_one_letter_code
_entity_poly.pdbx_strand_id
1 'polypeptide(L)'
;MKSFVRIAAALLLTVCIGALPPALVFAADFREVPAQSAAQGDEQSKVTPDPRPVVESAADTGEWKQKSDKKWYYYDDGKPCIGWRTINGHMYYLDPAKNGAMATGFLNVAINGTKHTFYFSDPNYRKYSSSNEGQMLTGFQDIKRGGKWYTHYFSPSNSSANIKGKMLTGFKMIDKAMYYLGDSRMPGLPSGAMATGFKSFNGRLFYFIDSRYSNGEGTGKMLKGFAFINGKAFYFDKNGVLQKDWASKHVIVIDPGHSSDPADEDVPIGPGSGELKEADNIGAQSPYNGLMEYELNLQISLKLRDLLTKRGYKVVMVRTKNSGSYSCIDRAQVANKNNAAIFLRVHANAAPKDHSKNGAMAICITKNNPYISKMYKQSRQLSDIMLEQYVKATGCYNEGVMESDTMMGNNWSKVPTTLIELGYMTNQKEDALMQSADYQTKMLKGLVNGIDAYFKATVK
;
A
#
# COMPACT_ATOMS: atom_id res chain seq x y z
N MET A 1 -14.00 50.94 -42.10
CA MET A 1 -12.58 50.72 -42.51
C MET A 1 -11.84 49.98 -41.38
N LYS A 2 -11.31 48.80 -41.77
CA LYS A 2 -10.24 48.00 -41.10
C LYS A 2 -10.52 47.39 -39.71
N SER A 3 -10.89 46.14 -39.80
CA SER A 3 -10.77 45.04 -38.84
C SER A 3 -9.38 44.95 -38.21
N PHE A 4 -9.32 44.57 -36.93
CA PHE A 4 -8.22 43.80 -36.34
C PHE A 4 -8.78 42.63 -35.53
N VAL A 5 -8.61 41.46 -36.11
CA VAL A 5 -8.83 40.16 -35.48
C VAL A 5 -7.60 39.90 -34.61
N ARG A 6 -7.79 39.64 -33.31
CA ARG A 6 -6.77 39.05 -32.43
C ARG A 6 -7.09 37.58 -32.22
N ILE A 7 -6.23 36.76 -32.78
CA ILE A 7 -6.21 35.31 -32.60
C ILE A 7 -5.58 35.03 -31.22
N ALA A 8 -6.37 34.40 -30.33
CA ALA A 8 -5.85 33.81 -29.11
C ALA A 8 -5.45 32.36 -29.40
N ALA A 9 -4.17 32.08 -29.33
CA ALA A 9 -3.65 30.71 -29.44
C ALA A 9 -3.92 29.96 -28.13
N ALA A 10 -4.80 28.97 -28.18
CA ALA A 10 -4.96 28.00 -27.13
C ALA A 10 -3.89 26.90 -27.27
N LEU A 11 -2.98 26.82 -26.31
CA LEU A 11 -2.03 25.70 -26.22
C LEU A 11 -2.79 24.46 -25.70
N LEU A 12 -3.12 23.54 -26.59
CA LEU A 12 -3.54 22.18 -26.23
C LEU A 12 -2.30 21.39 -25.82
N LEU A 13 -2.19 21.08 -24.53
CA LEU A 13 -1.23 20.09 -24.05
C LEU A 13 -1.80 18.70 -24.31
N THR A 14 -1.41 18.09 -25.42
CA THR A 14 -1.73 16.70 -25.77
C THR A 14 -0.87 15.78 -24.91
N VAL A 15 -1.50 15.14 -23.91
CA VAL A 15 -0.87 14.04 -23.18
C VAL A 15 -0.91 12.82 -24.08
N CYS A 16 0.23 12.44 -24.64
CA CYS A 16 0.41 11.18 -25.35
C CYS A 16 0.22 10.01 -24.38
N ILE A 17 -0.98 9.42 -24.41
CA ILE A 17 -1.21 8.08 -23.89
C ILE A 17 -0.69 7.13 -24.98
N GLY A 18 0.50 6.56 -24.74
CA GLY A 18 1.07 5.56 -25.63
C GLY A 18 0.13 4.36 -25.78
N ALA A 19 -0.36 4.14 -26.98
CA ALA A 19 -1.13 2.97 -27.37
C ALA A 19 -0.27 1.70 -27.18
N LEU A 20 -0.79 0.73 -26.41
CA LEU A 20 -0.25 -0.62 -26.32
C LEU A 20 -0.54 -1.37 -27.63
N PRO A 21 0.41 -2.15 -28.17
CA PRO A 21 0.16 -2.95 -29.36
C PRO A 21 -0.84 -4.09 -29.08
N PRO A 22 -1.55 -4.58 -30.13
CA PRO A 22 -2.59 -5.60 -29.98
C PRO A 22 -2.01 -6.93 -29.50
N ALA A 23 -2.74 -7.54 -28.55
CA ALA A 23 -2.40 -8.81 -27.95
C ALA A 23 -2.39 -9.95 -28.99
N LEU A 24 -1.24 -10.60 -29.15
CA LEU A 24 -1.17 -11.95 -29.73
C LEU A 24 -1.72 -12.94 -28.71
N VAL A 25 -2.84 -13.55 -29.06
CA VAL A 25 -3.47 -14.62 -28.29
C VAL A 25 -2.63 -15.88 -28.47
N PHE A 26 -1.88 -16.27 -27.46
CA PHE A 26 -1.46 -17.65 -27.29
C PHE A 26 -2.25 -18.24 -26.11
N ALA A 27 -3.21 -19.09 -26.43
CA ALA A 27 -3.81 -19.99 -25.47
C ALA A 27 -2.75 -21.01 -25.02
N ALA A 28 -2.25 -20.83 -23.81
CA ALA A 28 -1.47 -21.85 -23.14
C ALA A 28 -2.13 -22.11 -21.78
N ASP A 29 -2.52 -23.36 -21.59
CA ASP A 29 -3.08 -23.95 -20.40
C ASP A 29 -2.33 -23.49 -19.13
N PHE A 30 -2.95 -22.63 -18.34
CA PHE A 30 -2.48 -22.35 -17.00
C PHE A 30 -3.19 -23.30 -16.05
N ARG A 31 -2.50 -24.38 -15.70
CA ARG A 31 -2.77 -25.04 -14.43
C ARG A 31 -2.63 -23.96 -13.36
N GLU A 32 -3.67 -23.81 -12.56
CA GLU A 32 -3.68 -22.99 -11.35
C GLU A 32 -2.37 -23.21 -10.61
N VAL A 33 -1.71 -22.11 -10.22
CA VAL A 33 -0.71 -22.20 -9.16
C VAL A 33 -1.50 -22.78 -7.99
N PRO A 34 -1.19 -24.00 -7.53
CA PRO A 34 -1.96 -24.58 -6.44
C PRO A 34 -1.92 -23.56 -5.31
N ALA A 35 -3.08 -23.22 -4.77
CA ALA A 35 -3.18 -22.60 -3.47
C ALA A 35 -2.59 -23.62 -2.50
N GLN A 36 -1.28 -23.56 -2.30
CA GLN A 36 -0.68 -24.22 -1.15
C GLN A 36 -1.33 -23.57 0.05
N SER A 37 -2.19 -24.37 0.67
CA SER A 37 -2.88 -24.07 1.90
C SER A 37 -1.91 -23.39 2.87
N ALA A 38 -2.32 -22.25 3.39
CA ALA A 38 -1.71 -21.63 4.55
C ALA A 38 -2.06 -22.45 5.79
N ALA A 39 -1.54 -23.67 5.87
CA ALA A 39 -1.60 -24.55 7.02
C ALA A 39 -0.44 -25.55 6.88
N GLN A 40 0.77 -25.06 7.06
CA GLN A 40 1.85 -25.91 7.54
C GLN A 40 2.73 -25.04 8.43
N GLY A 41 2.74 -25.48 9.69
CA GLY A 41 3.58 -24.97 10.74
C GLY A 41 5.06 -24.97 10.35
N ASP A 42 5.87 -24.37 11.20
CA ASP A 42 7.33 -24.37 11.17
C ASP A 42 7.87 -25.79 10.85
N GLU A 43 7.89 -26.16 9.58
CA GLU A 43 8.85 -27.13 9.13
C GLU A 43 10.20 -26.40 9.13
N GLN A 44 10.96 -26.60 10.20
CA GLN A 44 12.41 -26.50 10.14
C GLN A 44 12.80 -27.26 8.87
N SER A 45 13.18 -26.53 7.81
CA SER A 45 13.59 -27.13 6.55
C SER A 45 14.75 -28.06 6.89
N LYS A 46 14.50 -29.39 6.82
CA LYS A 46 15.56 -30.39 6.98
C LYS A 46 16.62 -30.02 5.97
N VAL A 47 17.77 -29.56 6.47
CA VAL A 47 18.96 -29.29 5.66
C VAL A 47 19.34 -30.62 5.04
N THR A 48 19.15 -30.77 3.72
CA THR A 48 19.59 -31.96 3.01
C THR A 48 21.10 -31.90 2.77
N PRO A 49 21.79 -33.04 2.71
CA PRO A 49 23.20 -33.07 2.34
C PRO A 49 23.44 -32.32 1.01
N ASP A 50 24.60 -31.69 0.88
CA ASP A 50 24.97 -31.01 -0.35
C ASP A 50 25.10 -32.06 -1.49
N PRO A 51 24.31 -31.94 -2.57
CA PRO A 51 24.36 -32.89 -3.67
C PRO A 51 25.62 -32.77 -4.53
N ARG A 52 26.49 -31.79 -4.24
CA ARG A 52 27.73 -31.57 -4.97
C ARG A 52 28.82 -32.47 -4.39
N PRO A 53 29.70 -33.04 -5.22
CA PRO A 53 30.91 -33.69 -4.75
C PRO A 53 31.88 -32.60 -4.28
N VAL A 54 31.67 -32.09 -3.06
CA VAL A 54 32.56 -31.12 -2.43
C VAL A 54 33.69 -31.92 -1.74
N VAL A 55 34.89 -31.71 -2.17
CA VAL A 55 36.05 -32.21 -1.43
C VAL A 55 36.29 -31.22 -0.30
N GLU A 56 35.92 -31.60 0.93
CA GLU A 56 36.43 -30.91 2.12
C GLU A 56 37.89 -31.29 2.27
N SER A 57 38.80 -30.33 2.19
CA SER A 57 40.16 -30.58 2.58
C SER A 57 40.17 -30.66 4.12
N ALA A 58 40.64 -31.77 4.66
CA ALA A 58 40.72 -32.01 6.11
C ALA A 58 41.71 -31.07 6.84
N ALA A 59 42.56 -30.37 6.13
CA ALA A 59 43.29 -29.17 6.51
C ALA A 59 43.51 -28.36 5.25
N ASP A 60 43.28 -27.02 5.28
CA ASP A 60 43.58 -26.09 4.17
C ASP A 60 45.10 -25.94 4.02
N THR A 61 45.76 -27.02 3.55
CA THR A 61 47.19 -27.10 3.35
C THR A 61 47.63 -26.63 1.97
N GLY A 62 46.65 -26.34 1.10
CA GLY A 62 46.90 -25.89 -0.28
C GLY A 62 47.21 -24.40 -0.39
N GLU A 63 47.69 -24.01 -1.53
CA GLU A 63 48.08 -22.63 -1.82
C GLU A 63 47.43 -22.08 -3.10
N TRP A 64 47.07 -20.78 -3.06
CA TRP A 64 46.62 -20.05 -4.24
C TRP A 64 47.82 -19.58 -5.07
N LYS A 65 47.80 -19.85 -6.38
CA LYS A 65 48.81 -19.35 -7.35
C LYS A 65 48.14 -18.61 -8.48
N GLN A 66 48.60 -17.39 -8.77
CA GLN A 66 48.22 -16.66 -9.95
C GLN A 66 49.13 -17.05 -11.10
N LYS A 67 48.59 -17.46 -12.27
CA LYS A 67 49.36 -17.79 -13.45
C LYS A 67 49.55 -16.58 -14.38
N SER A 68 50.30 -16.77 -15.45
CA SER A 68 50.56 -15.78 -16.51
C SER A 68 49.28 -15.27 -17.19
N ASP A 69 48.20 -16.07 -17.20
CA ASP A 69 46.86 -15.69 -17.69
C ASP A 69 46.09 -14.81 -16.69
N LYS A 70 46.72 -14.38 -15.60
CA LYS A 70 46.19 -13.57 -14.48
C LYS A 70 45.00 -14.21 -13.75
N LYS A 71 44.78 -15.53 -13.90
CA LYS A 71 43.74 -16.26 -13.18
C LYS A 71 44.36 -16.94 -11.95
N TRP A 72 43.52 -17.11 -10.92
CA TRP A 72 43.90 -17.84 -9.70
C TRP A 72 43.61 -19.33 -9.85
N TYR A 73 44.48 -20.15 -9.31
CA TYR A 73 44.43 -21.60 -9.24
C TYR A 73 44.74 -22.05 -7.82
N TYR A 74 44.02 -23.01 -7.31
CA TYR A 74 44.31 -23.59 -6.00
C TYR A 74 45.04 -24.93 -6.19
N TYR A 75 46.16 -25.09 -5.50
CA TYR A 75 47.01 -26.28 -5.55
C TYR A 75 46.97 -27.01 -4.22
N ASP A 76 46.83 -28.34 -4.24
CA ASP A 76 46.90 -29.21 -3.10
C ASP A 76 47.94 -30.30 -3.46
N ASP A 77 48.93 -30.54 -2.58
CA ASP A 77 50.05 -31.42 -2.87
C ASP A 77 50.72 -31.16 -4.24
N GLY A 78 50.89 -29.92 -4.61
CA GLY A 78 51.51 -29.49 -5.86
C GLY A 78 50.71 -29.74 -7.12
N LYS A 79 49.46 -30.25 -7.01
CA LYS A 79 48.55 -30.47 -8.13
C LYS A 79 47.40 -29.44 -8.17
N PRO A 80 46.99 -28.95 -9.33
CA PRO A 80 45.88 -28.03 -9.44
C PRO A 80 44.59 -28.76 -9.09
N CYS A 81 43.79 -28.17 -8.19
CA CYS A 81 42.46 -28.66 -7.83
C CYS A 81 41.44 -28.30 -8.92
N ILE A 82 40.39 -29.11 -9.05
CA ILE A 82 39.27 -28.90 -9.93
C ILE A 82 37.92 -29.16 -9.21
N GLY A 83 36.83 -28.56 -9.72
CA GLY A 83 35.49 -28.75 -9.17
C GLY A 83 35.21 -27.89 -7.95
N TRP A 84 34.24 -28.30 -7.16
CA TRP A 84 33.83 -27.62 -5.95
C TRP A 84 34.83 -27.82 -4.81
N ARG A 85 35.20 -26.71 -4.14
CA ARG A 85 36.08 -26.73 -2.96
C ARG A 85 35.61 -25.77 -1.90
N THR A 86 35.69 -26.17 -0.65
CA THR A 86 35.61 -25.28 0.51
C THR A 86 37.01 -24.96 0.97
N ILE A 87 37.40 -23.68 0.94
CA ILE A 87 38.71 -23.19 1.28
C ILE A 87 38.51 -22.06 2.31
N ASN A 88 39.10 -22.20 3.51
CA ASN A 88 38.94 -21.25 4.62
C ASN A 88 37.44 -20.92 4.90
N GLY A 89 36.56 -21.93 4.89
CA GLY A 89 35.15 -21.81 5.15
C GLY A 89 34.32 -21.20 4.00
N HIS A 90 34.95 -20.80 2.89
CA HIS A 90 34.31 -20.24 1.70
C HIS A 90 34.27 -21.24 0.55
N MET A 91 33.19 -21.26 -0.19
CA MET A 91 33.02 -22.18 -1.32
C MET A 91 33.47 -21.54 -2.62
N TYR A 92 34.25 -22.27 -3.40
CA TYR A 92 34.82 -21.89 -4.70
C TYR A 92 34.47 -22.95 -5.75
N TYR A 93 34.52 -22.59 -7.00
CA TYR A 93 34.48 -23.53 -8.13
C TYR A 93 35.73 -23.33 -8.98
N LEU A 94 36.52 -24.40 -9.08
CA LEU A 94 37.75 -24.47 -9.85
C LEU A 94 37.37 -25.16 -11.18
N ASP A 95 37.22 -24.37 -12.25
CA ASP A 95 36.58 -24.80 -13.49
C ASP A 95 37.37 -25.90 -14.19
N PRO A 96 36.87 -27.14 -14.26
CA PRO A 96 37.55 -28.24 -14.94
C PRO A 96 37.77 -27.94 -16.43
N ALA A 97 36.86 -27.23 -17.10
CA ALA A 97 37.00 -26.86 -18.49
C ALA A 97 38.08 -25.81 -18.76
N LYS A 98 38.62 -25.18 -17.67
CA LYS A 98 39.69 -24.19 -17.71
C LYS A 98 40.89 -24.63 -16.85
N ASN A 99 41.13 -25.92 -16.81
CA ASN A 99 42.25 -26.54 -16.09
C ASN A 99 42.36 -26.12 -14.61
N GLY A 100 41.22 -25.95 -13.94
CA GLY A 100 41.15 -25.56 -12.52
C GLY A 100 41.23 -24.07 -12.26
N ALA A 101 41.03 -23.20 -13.25
CA ALA A 101 40.94 -21.78 -13.02
C ALA A 101 39.76 -21.44 -12.10
N MET A 102 39.99 -20.58 -11.11
CA MET A 102 38.95 -20.10 -10.21
C MET A 102 37.84 -19.38 -10.97
N ALA A 103 36.61 -19.78 -10.75
CA ALA A 103 35.43 -19.14 -11.35
C ALA A 103 35.18 -17.77 -10.72
N THR A 104 34.79 -16.80 -11.55
CA THR A 104 34.31 -15.47 -11.16
C THR A 104 33.09 -15.11 -11.99
N GLY A 105 32.18 -14.27 -11.44
CA GLY A 105 30.97 -13.86 -12.11
C GLY A 105 29.91 -14.97 -12.21
N PHE A 106 28.95 -14.81 -13.15
CA PHE A 106 27.93 -15.81 -13.40
C PHE A 106 28.47 -17.05 -14.10
N LEU A 107 28.21 -18.21 -13.57
CA LEU A 107 28.61 -19.48 -14.15
C LEU A 107 27.47 -20.51 -14.05
N ASN A 108 27.26 -21.26 -15.14
CA ASN A 108 26.36 -22.42 -15.15
C ASN A 108 27.15 -23.69 -14.89
N VAL A 109 26.82 -24.35 -13.79
CA VAL A 109 27.46 -25.63 -13.39
C VAL A 109 26.42 -26.75 -13.41
N ALA A 110 26.76 -27.86 -14.00
CA ALA A 110 25.90 -29.06 -13.97
C ALA A 110 26.07 -29.78 -12.63
N ILE A 111 24.92 -30.08 -11.98
CA ILE A 111 24.84 -30.90 -10.79
C ILE A 111 23.78 -31.97 -11.04
N ASN A 112 24.18 -33.23 -10.95
CA ASN A 112 23.32 -34.36 -11.29
C ASN A 112 22.62 -34.23 -12.69
N GLY A 113 23.41 -33.81 -13.69
CA GLY A 113 22.93 -33.62 -15.06
C GLY A 113 22.14 -32.33 -15.33
N THR A 114 21.76 -31.56 -14.30
CA THR A 114 20.98 -30.34 -14.43
C THR A 114 21.87 -29.12 -14.28
N LYS A 115 21.79 -28.17 -15.24
CA LYS A 115 22.54 -26.89 -15.17
C LYS A 115 21.87 -25.92 -14.20
N HIS A 116 22.67 -25.40 -13.27
CA HIS A 116 22.29 -24.38 -12.31
C HIS A 116 23.21 -23.17 -12.41
N THR A 117 22.68 -21.97 -12.28
CA THR A 117 23.46 -20.73 -12.29
C THR A 117 23.89 -20.39 -10.88
N PHE A 118 25.18 -20.08 -10.74
CA PHE A 118 25.83 -19.58 -9.53
C PHE A 118 26.48 -18.24 -9.81
N TYR A 119 26.84 -17.52 -8.78
CA TYR A 119 27.66 -16.32 -8.89
C TYR A 119 28.84 -16.39 -7.94
N PHE A 120 30.00 -16.13 -8.47
CA PHE A 120 31.25 -16.06 -7.74
C PHE A 120 31.74 -14.61 -7.74
N SER A 121 32.12 -14.10 -6.57
CA SER A 121 32.45 -12.70 -6.37
C SER A 121 33.47 -12.18 -7.39
N ASP A 122 33.16 -11.05 -8.02
CA ASP A 122 33.97 -10.32 -8.99
C ASP A 122 33.74 -8.81 -8.87
N PRO A 123 34.45 -7.93 -9.60
CA PRO A 123 34.27 -6.48 -9.55
C PRO A 123 32.86 -5.96 -9.85
N ASN A 124 31.95 -6.77 -10.41
CA ASN A 124 30.55 -6.41 -10.60
C ASN A 124 29.68 -6.64 -9.36
N TYR A 125 30.20 -7.27 -8.32
CA TYR A 125 29.52 -7.42 -7.03
C TYR A 125 29.69 -6.14 -6.19
N ARG A 126 28.61 -5.62 -5.59
CA ARG A 126 28.65 -4.34 -4.85
C ARG A 126 29.59 -4.36 -3.65
N LYS A 127 29.73 -5.50 -2.98
CA LYS A 127 30.62 -5.70 -1.83
C LYS A 127 31.91 -6.43 -2.20
N TYR A 128 32.33 -6.33 -3.47
CA TYR A 128 33.58 -6.94 -3.92
C TYR A 128 34.78 -6.33 -3.22
N SER A 129 35.71 -7.20 -2.91
CA SER A 129 37.09 -6.88 -2.52
C SER A 129 38.03 -7.99 -3.01
N SER A 130 39.31 -7.73 -3.14
CA SER A 130 40.26 -8.79 -3.54
C SER A 130 40.28 -9.97 -2.57
N SER A 131 39.90 -9.76 -1.30
CA SER A 131 39.84 -10.82 -0.28
C SER A 131 38.64 -11.77 -0.43
N ASN A 132 37.60 -11.38 -1.19
CA ASN A 132 36.42 -12.22 -1.43
C ASN A 132 36.27 -12.64 -2.90
N GLU A 133 37.28 -12.38 -3.73
CA GLU A 133 37.26 -12.78 -5.15
C GLU A 133 37.04 -14.29 -5.30
N GLY A 134 36.17 -14.70 -6.19
CA GLY A 134 35.81 -16.10 -6.47
C GLY A 134 34.97 -16.79 -5.42
N GLN A 135 34.64 -16.16 -4.29
CA GLN A 135 33.74 -16.77 -3.30
C GLN A 135 32.31 -16.88 -3.85
N MET A 136 31.70 -18.06 -3.68
CA MET A 136 30.32 -18.28 -4.06
C MET A 136 29.35 -17.47 -3.18
N LEU A 137 28.48 -16.70 -3.80
CA LEU A 137 27.53 -15.86 -3.08
C LEU A 137 26.23 -16.59 -2.74
N THR A 138 25.61 -16.18 -1.61
CA THR A 138 24.29 -16.65 -1.13
C THR A 138 23.45 -15.47 -0.64
N GLY A 139 22.14 -15.65 -0.53
CA GLY A 139 21.21 -14.60 -0.08
C GLY A 139 20.97 -13.53 -1.13
N PHE A 140 20.49 -12.37 -0.70
CA PHE A 140 20.30 -11.19 -1.57
C PHE A 140 21.66 -10.53 -1.85
N GLN A 141 21.95 -10.34 -3.14
CA GLN A 141 23.21 -9.76 -3.60
C GLN A 141 23.00 -8.78 -4.75
N ASP A 142 23.63 -7.61 -4.67
CA ASP A 142 23.61 -6.60 -5.72
C ASP A 142 24.75 -6.81 -6.71
N ILE A 143 24.38 -7.03 -7.97
CA ILE A 143 25.34 -7.36 -9.04
C ILE A 143 25.09 -6.42 -10.21
N LYS A 144 26.15 -5.86 -10.78
CA LYS A 144 26.12 -4.98 -11.93
C LYS A 144 26.04 -5.79 -13.23
N ARG A 145 25.02 -5.49 -14.06
CA ARG A 145 24.84 -6.13 -15.38
C ARG A 145 24.50 -5.06 -16.42
N GLY A 146 25.29 -5.00 -17.49
CA GLY A 146 25.08 -3.98 -18.53
C GLY A 146 25.08 -2.54 -17.99
N GLY A 147 25.98 -2.24 -17.05
CA GLY A 147 26.11 -0.92 -16.43
C GLY A 147 25.11 -0.61 -15.30
N LYS A 148 24.07 -1.43 -15.09
CA LYS A 148 23.01 -1.23 -14.08
C LYS A 148 23.15 -2.22 -12.92
N TRP A 149 22.76 -1.78 -11.71
CA TRP A 149 22.72 -2.62 -10.54
C TRP A 149 21.39 -3.35 -10.45
N TYR A 150 21.44 -4.67 -10.16
CA TYR A 150 20.29 -5.52 -9.91
C TYR A 150 20.53 -6.37 -8.68
N THR A 151 19.51 -6.50 -7.83
CA THR A 151 19.52 -7.44 -6.72
C THR A 151 19.14 -8.82 -7.24
N HIS A 152 19.94 -9.83 -6.90
CA HIS A 152 19.67 -11.26 -7.17
C HIS A 152 19.53 -12.01 -5.86
N TYR A 153 18.90 -13.17 -5.89
CA TYR A 153 18.85 -14.04 -4.72
C TYR A 153 19.41 -15.42 -5.04
N PHE A 154 20.38 -15.82 -4.22
CA PHE A 154 21.03 -17.12 -4.29
C PHE A 154 20.63 -17.93 -3.05
N SER A 155 20.25 -19.20 -3.23
CA SER A 155 19.78 -20.03 -2.12
C SER A 155 20.82 -20.06 -0.98
N PRO A 156 20.45 -19.75 0.26
CA PRO A 156 21.40 -19.73 1.38
C PRO A 156 21.74 -21.12 1.89
N SER A 157 20.92 -22.13 1.59
CA SER A 157 21.05 -23.49 2.08
C SER A 157 20.62 -24.51 1.05
N ASN A 158 21.00 -25.79 1.28
CA ASN A 158 20.44 -26.93 0.56
C ASN A 158 19.07 -27.28 1.11
N SER A 159 18.15 -27.67 0.23
CA SER A 159 16.85 -28.22 0.55
C SER A 159 16.41 -29.18 -0.56
N SER A 160 15.30 -29.87 -0.39
CA SER A 160 14.71 -30.73 -1.43
C SER A 160 14.44 -29.97 -2.75
N ALA A 161 14.24 -28.64 -2.69
CA ALA A 161 13.93 -27.81 -3.86
C ALA A 161 15.12 -26.94 -4.32
N ASN A 162 16.16 -26.73 -3.50
CA ASN A 162 17.21 -25.78 -3.79
C ASN A 162 18.61 -26.31 -3.38
N ILE A 163 19.62 -25.87 -4.14
CA ILE A 163 21.02 -26.10 -3.86
C ILE A 163 21.64 -24.78 -3.35
N LYS A 164 22.42 -24.82 -2.27
CA LYS A 164 23.12 -23.63 -1.73
C LYS A 164 23.91 -22.93 -2.83
N GLY A 165 23.77 -21.61 -2.93
CA GLY A 165 24.37 -20.77 -3.97
C GLY A 165 23.66 -20.74 -5.29
N LYS A 166 22.67 -21.61 -5.55
CA LYS A 166 21.89 -21.58 -6.80
C LYS A 166 21.10 -20.27 -6.92
N MET A 167 21.22 -19.57 -8.04
CA MET A 167 20.41 -18.42 -8.38
C MET A 167 18.93 -18.83 -8.53
N LEU A 168 18.03 -18.14 -7.85
CA LEU A 168 16.60 -18.37 -7.98
C LEU A 168 15.98 -17.48 -9.05
N THR A 169 14.93 -17.99 -9.70
CA THR A 169 14.16 -17.28 -10.74
C THR A 169 12.66 -17.47 -10.53
N GLY A 170 11.83 -16.59 -11.09
CA GLY A 170 10.38 -16.63 -10.99
C GLY A 170 9.84 -16.15 -9.66
N PHE A 171 8.58 -16.46 -9.36
CA PHE A 171 7.99 -16.17 -8.07
C PHE A 171 8.61 -17.04 -6.97
N LYS A 172 9.10 -16.40 -5.91
CA LYS A 172 9.74 -17.08 -4.76
C LYS A 172 9.25 -16.49 -3.45
N MET A 173 8.88 -17.40 -2.53
CA MET A 173 8.64 -17.05 -1.14
C MET A 173 10.00 -17.04 -0.42
N ILE A 174 10.37 -15.88 0.13
CA ILE A 174 11.63 -15.68 0.86
C ILE A 174 11.25 -14.90 2.13
N ASP A 175 11.58 -15.43 3.30
CA ASP A 175 11.29 -14.82 4.59
C ASP A 175 9.83 -14.33 4.71
N LYS A 176 8.88 -15.24 4.42
CA LYS A 176 7.43 -14.98 4.47
C LYS A 176 6.92 -13.89 3.50
N ALA A 177 7.74 -13.42 2.57
CA ALA A 177 7.35 -12.46 1.55
C ALA A 177 7.53 -13.03 0.13
N MET A 178 6.62 -12.67 -0.78
CA MET A 178 6.71 -13.07 -2.18
C MET A 178 7.57 -12.07 -2.95
N TYR A 179 8.52 -12.58 -3.74
CA TYR A 179 9.35 -11.83 -4.68
C TYR A 179 9.17 -12.39 -6.09
N TYR A 180 9.51 -11.59 -7.08
CA TYR A 180 9.71 -12.07 -8.44
C TYR A 180 11.14 -11.82 -8.88
N LEU A 181 11.81 -12.89 -9.27
CA LEU A 181 13.19 -12.91 -9.76
C LEU A 181 13.16 -13.23 -11.25
N GLY A 182 13.70 -12.37 -12.10
CA GLY A 182 13.56 -12.41 -13.56
C GLY A 182 13.71 -13.82 -14.16
N ASP A 183 12.80 -14.13 -15.08
CA ASP A 183 12.84 -15.32 -15.93
C ASP A 183 12.29 -15.00 -17.33
N SER A 184 12.09 -16.01 -18.17
CA SER A 184 11.61 -15.85 -19.55
C SER A 184 10.24 -15.18 -19.68
N ARG A 185 9.42 -15.15 -18.60
CA ARG A 185 8.09 -14.52 -18.57
C ARG A 185 8.15 -12.98 -18.53
N MET A 186 9.33 -12.40 -18.23
CA MET A 186 9.52 -10.96 -18.17
C MET A 186 10.71 -10.52 -19.02
N PRO A 187 10.52 -10.39 -20.33
CA PRO A 187 11.56 -9.83 -21.21
C PRO A 187 11.97 -8.44 -20.73
N GLY A 188 13.28 -8.17 -20.73
CA GLY A 188 13.84 -6.90 -20.26
C GLY A 188 14.24 -6.83 -18.79
N LEU A 189 13.84 -7.80 -17.96
CA LEU A 189 14.42 -8.00 -16.63
C LEU A 189 15.45 -9.14 -16.71
N PRO A 190 16.73 -8.90 -16.36
CA PRO A 190 17.74 -9.96 -16.43
C PRO A 190 17.34 -11.17 -15.59
N SER A 191 17.69 -12.38 -16.08
CA SER A 191 17.41 -13.62 -15.34
C SER A 191 17.95 -13.54 -13.91
N GLY A 192 17.12 -13.90 -12.92
CA GLY A 192 17.41 -13.84 -11.50
C GLY A 192 17.33 -12.44 -10.88
N ALA A 193 17.23 -11.38 -11.67
CA ALA A 193 17.12 -10.00 -11.14
C ALA A 193 15.78 -9.76 -10.45
N MET A 194 15.80 -9.16 -9.27
CA MET A 194 14.61 -8.85 -8.48
C MET A 194 13.75 -7.78 -9.15
N ALA A 195 12.48 -8.05 -9.32
CA ALA A 195 11.51 -7.09 -9.83
C ALA A 195 11.19 -6.01 -8.79
N THR A 196 10.98 -4.77 -9.26
CA THR A 196 10.48 -3.64 -8.47
C THR A 196 9.46 -2.85 -9.30
N GLY A 197 8.53 -2.16 -8.61
CA GLY A 197 7.47 -1.39 -9.24
C GLY A 197 6.36 -2.25 -9.85
N PHE A 198 5.51 -1.63 -10.68
CA PHE A 198 4.45 -2.34 -11.38
C PHE A 198 5.00 -3.34 -12.40
N LYS A 199 4.49 -4.57 -12.37
CA LYS A 199 4.81 -5.65 -13.30
C LYS A 199 3.54 -6.36 -13.74
N SER A 200 3.44 -6.64 -15.04
CA SER A 200 2.31 -7.37 -15.62
C SER A 200 2.70 -8.81 -15.95
N PHE A 201 1.85 -9.75 -15.54
CA PHE A 201 1.96 -11.17 -15.89
C PHE A 201 0.59 -11.63 -16.38
N ASN A 202 0.50 -12.05 -17.64
CA ASN A 202 -0.76 -12.53 -18.25
C ASN A 202 -1.94 -11.58 -18.04
N GLY A 203 -1.72 -10.28 -18.27
CA GLY A 203 -2.75 -9.25 -18.10
C GLY A 203 -3.07 -8.88 -16.66
N ARG A 204 -2.52 -9.58 -15.66
CA ARG A 204 -2.64 -9.27 -14.25
C ARG A 204 -1.50 -8.35 -13.82
N LEU A 205 -1.81 -7.29 -13.07
CA LEU A 205 -0.85 -6.31 -12.62
C LEU A 205 -0.52 -6.52 -11.14
N PHE A 206 0.76 -6.54 -10.84
CA PHE A 206 1.34 -6.69 -9.50
C PHE A 206 2.21 -5.48 -9.20
N TYR A 207 2.47 -5.24 -7.92
CA TYR A 207 3.45 -4.26 -7.50
C TYR A 207 4.47 -4.87 -6.54
N PHE A 208 5.74 -4.68 -6.88
CA PHE A 208 6.87 -5.06 -6.04
C PHE A 208 7.48 -3.80 -5.46
N ILE A 209 7.59 -3.73 -4.15
CA ILE A 209 7.97 -2.52 -3.41
C ILE A 209 9.23 -1.88 -3.99
N ASP A 210 9.17 -0.57 -4.21
CA ASP A 210 10.29 0.28 -4.59
C ASP A 210 10.22 1.61 -3.81
N SER A 211 11.08 2.58 -4.15
CA SER A 211 11.15 3.88 -3.48
C SER A 211 9.87 4.73 -3.56
N ARG A 212 8.90 4.39 -4.41
CA ARG A 212 7.59 5.06 -4.52
C ARG A 212 6.60 4.61 -3.46
N TYR A 213 6.87 3.49 -2.80
CA TYR A 213 6.13 3.04 -1.63
C TYR A 213 6.77 3.66 -0.38
N SER A 214 5.97 4.31 0.46
CA SER A 214 6.38 5.34 1.42
C SER A 214 7.36 4.95 2.53
N ASN A 215 7.75 3.70 2.68
CA ASN A 215 8.56 3.29 3.83
C ASN A 215 9.95 2.74 3.49
N GLY A 216 10.32 2.62 2.20
CA GLY A 216 11.65 2.08 1.81
C GLY A 216 11.97 0.66 2.27
N GLU A 217 11.19 0.13 3.22
CA GLU A 217 11.36 -1.20 3.78
C GLU A 217 10.77 -2.27 2.86
N GLY A 218 11.54 -3.33 2.66
CA GLY A 218 11.06 -4.51 1.94
C GLY A 218 11.07 -4.38 0.43
N THR A 219 12.01 -3.62 -0.14
CA THR A 219 12.23 -3.54 -1.60
C THR A 219 12.13 -4.91 -2.25
N GLY A 220 11.37 -4.99 -3.34
CA GLY A 220 11.12 -6.22 -4.08
C GLY A 220 10.02 -7.11 -3.51
N LYS A 221 9.49 -6.88 -2.31
CA LYS A 221 8.34 -7.63 -1.78
C LYS A 221 7.08 -7.32 -2.57
N MET A 222 6.31 -8.35 -2.93
CA MET A 222 5.03 -8.19 -3.59
C MET A 222 3.98 -7.63 -2.62
N LEU A 223 3.31 -6.55 -3.01
CA LEU A 223 2.23 -5.97 -2.21
C LEU A 223 0.96 -6.82 -2.27
N LYS A 224 0.28 -6.85 -1.13
CA LYS A 224 -1.07 -7.39 -0.94
C LYS A 224 -1.87 -6.42 -0.07
N GLY A 225 -3.19 -6.43 -0.25
CA GLY A 225 -4.08 -5.54 0.49
C GLY A 225 -4.01 -4.10 0.01
N PHE A 226 -4.36 -3.20 0.90
CA PHE A 226 -4.45 -1.78 0.60
C PHE A 226 -3.09 -1.08 0.74
N ALA A 227 -2.72 -0.25 -0.24
CA ALA A 227 -1.43 0.42 -0.28
C ALA A 227 -1.51 1.80 -0.95
N PHE A 228 -0.64 2.72 -0.53
CA PHE A 228 -0.41 4.00 -1.20
C PHE A 228 0.88 3.97 -2.00
N ILE A 229 0.78 4.29 -3.29
CA ILE A 229 1.93 4.38 -4.19
C ILE A 229 1.88 5.75 -4.85
N ASN A 230 2.88 6.60 -4.61
CA ASN A 230 2.88 8.00 -5.04
C ASN A 230 1.61 8.77 -4.62
N GLY A 231 1.14 8.55 -3.39
CA GLY A 231 -0.03 9.22 -2.85
C GLY A 231 -1.38 8.76 -3.41
N LYS A 232 -1.42 7.77 -4.29
CA LYS A 232 -2.65 7.15 -4.80
C LYS A 232 -2.95 5.85 -4.09
N ALA A 233 -4.23 5.60 -3.83
CA ALA A 233 -4.74 4.39 -3.22
C ALA A 233 -4.83 3.25 -4.24
N PHE A 234 -4.31 2.08 -3.86
CA PHE A 234 -4.38 0.84 -4.63
C PHE A 234 -4.81 -0.30 -3.72
N TYR A 235 -5.52 -1.27 -4.28
CA TYR A 235 -5.83 -2.51 -3.60
C TYR A 235 -5.37 -3.72 -4.41
N PHE A 236 -4.60 -4.59 -3.75
CA PHE A 236 -4.11 -5.85 -4.30
C PHE A 236 -4.79 -6.99 -3.54
N ASP A 237 -5.34 -7.96 -4.26
CA ASP A 237 -6.00 -9.10 -3.63
C ASP A 237 -5.01 -10.01 -2.87
N LYS A 238 -5.51 -11.09 -2.25
CA LYS A 238 -4.69 -12.06 -1.51
C LYS A 238 -3.57 -12.70 -2.35
N ASN A 239 -3.70 -12.69 -3.68
CA ASN A 239 -2.70 -13.19 -4.62
C ASN A 239 -1.74 -12.09 -5.11
N GLY A 240 -1.90 -10.84 -4.65
CA GLY A 240 -1.10 -9.67 -5.04
C GLY A 240 -1.54 -9.06 -6.38
N VAL A 241 -2.70 -9.42 -6.93
CA VAL A 241 -3.21 -8.87 -8.19
C VAL A 241 -3.93 -7.55 -7.93
N LEU A 242 -3.53 -6.50 -8.66
CA LEU A 242 -4.16 -5.19 -8.57
C LEU A 242 -5.64 -5.26 -9.01
N GLN A 243 -6.51 -4.77 -8.15
CA GLN A 243 -7.93 -4.55 -8.42
C GLN A 243 -8.13 -3.12 -8.93
N LYS A 244 -8.13 -2.94 -10.25
CA LYS A 244 -8.07 -1.61 -10.90
C LYS A 244 -9.20 -0.67 -10.49
N ASP A 245 -10.41 -1.22 -10.32
CA ASP A 245 -11.63 -0.42 -10.06
C ASP A 245 -11.98 -0.34 -8.57
N TRP A 246 -11.07 -0.79 -7.69
CA TRP A 246 -11.40 -0.89 -6.27
C TRP A 246 -11.80 0.46 -5.68
N ALA A 247 -11.00 1.49 -5.87
CA ALA A 247 -11.26 2.82 -5.31
C ALA A 247 -12.53 3.46 -5.88
N SER A 248 -12.85 3.23 -7.16
CA SER A 248 -14.07 3.74 -7.79
C SER A 248 -15.34 3.01 -7.35
N LYS A 249 -15.22 1.76 -6.88
CA LYS A 249 -16.33 0.96 -6.33
C LYS A 249 -16.60 1.25 -4.85
N HIS A 250 -15.64 1.83 -4.13
CA HIS A 250 -15.76 2.17 -2.72
C HIS A 250 -16.07 3.66 -2.57
N VAL A 251 -17.35 3.99 -2.77
CA VAL A 251 -17.85 5.37 -2.74
C VAL A 251 -17.77 5.92 -1.30
N ILE A 252 -17.26 7.14 -1.17
CA ILE A 252 -17.29 7.91 0.07
C ILE A 252 -18.35 8.98 -0.09
N VAL A 253 -19.36 9.00 0.77
CA VAL A 253 -20.32 10.09 0.83
C VAL A 253 -19.93 11.01 1.97
N ILE A 254 -19.76 12.30 1.65
CA ILE A 254 -19.49 13.36 2.63
C ILE A 254 -20.74 14.20 2.79
N ASP A 255 -21.19 14.34 4.02
CA ASP A 255 -22.31 15.16 4.43
C ASP A 255 -21.79 16.37 5.22
N PRO A 256 -21.64 17.54 4.60
CA PRO A 256 -21.43 18.77 5.35
C PRO A 256 -22.69 19.08 6.15
N GLY A 257 -22.64 18.97 7.49
CA GLY A 257 -23.78 19.16 8.38
C GLY A 257 -24.45 20.51 8.18
N HIS A 258 -25.77 20.56 8.38
CA HIS A 258 -26.62 21.75 8.31
C HIS A 258 -26.63 22.45 6.93
N SER A 259 -27.37 23.56 6.82
CA SER A 259 -27.43 24.43 5.64
C SER A 259 -28.01 25.79 6.04
N SER A 260 -27.87 26.80 5.17
CA SER A 260 -28.50 28.12 5.43
C SER A 260 -30.02 28.11 5.29
N ASP A 261 -30.57 27.02 4.77
CA ASP A 261 -31.99 26.84 4.46
C ASP A 261 -32.38 25.41 4.91
N PRO A 262 -32.42 25.15 6.23
CA PRO A 262 -32.73 23.81 6.74
C PRO A 262 -34.16 23.38 6.40
N ALA A 263 -34.40 22.08 6.33
CA ALA A 263 -35.72 21.52 6.14
C ALA A 263 -36.61 21.83 7.36
N ASP A 264 -37.71 22.51 7.12
CA ASP A 264 -38.66 22.96 8.13
C ASP A 264 -39.85 21.98 8.21
N GLU A 265 -39.59 20.76 8.64
CA GLU A 265 -40.56 19.70 8.85
C GLU A 265 -40.16 18.78 9.97
N ASP A 266 -41.11 18.12 10.61
CA ASP A 266 -40.81 17.04 11.55
C ASP A 266 -40.82 15.70 10.83
N VAL A 267 -39.76 14.90 11.03
CA VAL A 267 -39.61 13.60 10.39
C VAL A 267 -39.36 12.49 11.42
N PRO A 268 -39.68 11.22 11.12
CA PRO A 268 -39.40 10.11 12.02
C PRO A 268 -37.94 9.98 12.39
N ILE A 269 -37.65 9.79 13.68
CA ILE A 269 -36.28 9.64 14.20
C ILE A 269 -35.53 8.46 13.58
N GLY A 270 -36.25 7.46 13.07
CA GLY A 270 -35.72 6.29 12.38
C GLY A 270 -36.81 5.53 11.65
N PRO A 271 -36.46 4.58 10.77
CA PRO A 271 -37.42 3.80 9.99
C PRO A 271 -38.46 3.10 10.88
N GLY A 272 -39.76 3.40 10.63
CA GLY A 272 -40.88 2.83 11.39
C GLY A 272 -41.12 3.44 12.76
N SER A 273 -40.42 4.50 13.13
CA SER A 273 -40.66 5.24 14.38
C SER A 273 -41.92 6.14 14.27
N GLY A 274 -42.70 6.16 15.34
CA GLY A 274 -43.73 7.18 15.53
C GLY A 274 -43.24 8.46 16.22
N GLU A 275 -42.00 8.44 16.71
CA GLU A 275 -41.34 9.62 17.27
C GLU A 275 -40.84 10.53 16.15
N LEU A 276 -41.30 11.78 16.17
CA LEU A 276 -40.93 12.81 15.19
C LEU A 276 -39.91 13.76 15.82
N LYS A 277 -39.04 14.31 15.00
CA LYS A 277 -38.04 15.31 15.35
C LYS A 277 -37.82 16.26 14.19
N GLU A 278 -37.46 17.51 14.46
CA GLU A 278 -37.05 18.50 13.48
C GLU A 278 -36.05 17.90 12.45
N ALA A 279 -36.39 18.00 11.17
CA ALA A 279 -35.68 17.32 10.08
C ALA A 279 -34.22 17.76 9.91
N ASP A 280 -33.96 19.04 10.15
CA ASP A 280 -32.61 19.67 10.20
C ASP A 280 -32.74 21.01 10.95
N ASN A 281 -31.62 21.64 11.25
CA ASN A 281 -31.57 22.99 11.78
C ASN A 281 -30.36 23.75 11.21
N ILE A 282 -30.24 25.03 11.51
CA ILE A 282 -29.17 25.89 10.97
C ILE A 282 -27.78 25.59 11.54
N GLY A 283 -27.69 24.77 12.59
CA GLY A 283 -26.45 24.49 13.30
C GLY A 283 -26.03 25.61 14.25
N ALA A 284 -24.82 25.49 14.76
CA ALA A 284 -24.25 26.47 15.67
C ALA A 284 -23.71 27.71 14.97
N GLN A 285 -23.53 28.78 15.76
CA GLN A 285 -22.85 30.00 15.33
C GLN A 285 -21.70 30.33 16.28
N SER A 286 -20.54 30.69 15.75
CA SER A 286 -19.45 31.22 16.54
C SER A 286 -19.86 32.53 17.24
N PRO A 287 -19.77 32.60 18.57
CA PRO A 287 -20.08 33.83 19.29
C PRO A 287 -18.98 34.90 19.13
N TYR A 288 -17.87 34.57 18.52
CA TYR A 288 -16.70 35.46 18.41
C TYR A 288 -16.64 36.24 17.09
N ASN A 289 -17.15 35.64 16.00
CA ASN A 289 -17.07 36.23 14.65
C ASN A 289 -18.29 36.00 13.78
N GLY A 290 -19.31 35.30 14.29
CA GLY A 290 -20.56 35.05 13.57
C GLY A 290 -20.49 33.97 12.51
N LEU A 291 -19.36 33.26 12.33
CA LEU A 291 -19.29 32.13 11.39
C LEU A 291 -20.30 31.07 11.75
N MET A 292 -21.04 30.62 10.75
CA MET A 292 -22.02 29.54 10.92
C MET A 292 -21.37 28.17 10.78
N GLU A 293 -21.85 27.19 11.52
CA GLU A 293 -21.37 25.81 11.47
C GLU A 293 -21.48 25.22 10.06
N TYR A 294 -22.59 25.45 9.36
CA TYR A 294 -22.77 24.95 8.00
C TYR A 294 -21.73 25.49 7.00
N GLU A 295 -21.19 26.68 7.24
CA GLU A 295 -20.14 27.28 6.40
C GLU A 295 -18.80 26.57 6.63
N LEU A 296 -18.43 26.38 7.89
CA LEU A 296 -17.21 25.67 8.26
C LEU A 296 -17.26 24.21 7.76
N ASN A 297 -18.38 23.54 8.01
CA ASN A 297 -18.59 22.15 7.57
C ASN A 297 -18.45 22.01 6.06
N LEU A 298 -19.01 22.91 5.28
CA LEU A 298 -18.90 22.91 3.82
C LEU A 298 -17.46 23.18 3.37
N GLN A 299 -16.81 24.16 3.97
CA GLN A 299 -15.43 24.54 3.63
C GLN A 299 -14.47 23.35 3.81
N ILE A 300 -14.52 22.67 4.96
CA ILE A 300 -13.69 21.50 5.26
C ILE A 300 -14.04 20.34 4.33
N SER A 301 -15.33 20.09 4.13
CA SER A 301 -15.81 18.97 3.30
C SER A 301 -15.41 19.11 1.82
N LEU A 302 -15.45 20.31 1.24
CA LEU A 302 -15.01 20.55 -0.14
C LEU A 302 -13.51 20.30 -0.30
N LYS A 303 -12.69 20.78 0.65
CA LYS A 303 -11.24 20.52 0.66
C LYS A 303 -10.95 19.01 0.82
N LEU A 304 -11.70 18.34 1.69
CA LEU A 304 -11.59 16.89 1.90
C LEU A 304 -11.95 16.11 0.63
N ARG A 305 -13.06 16.45 -0.03
CA ARG A 305 -13.46 15.87 -1.33
C ARG A 305 -12.31 15.93 -2.34
N ASP A 306 -11.69 17.10 -2.48
CA ASP A 306 -10.63 17.31 -3.47
C ASP A 306 -9.38 16.48 -3.16
N LEU A 307 -9.00 16.35 -1.89
CA LEU A 307 -7.90 15.50 -1.45
C LEU A 307 -8.19 14.01 -1.70
N LEU A 308 -9.39 13.54 -1.38
CA LEU A 308 -9.79 12.14 -1.59
C LEU A 308 -9.90 11.81 -3.09
N THR A 309 -10.42 12.73 -3.89
CA THR A 309 -10.49 12.57 -5.36
C THR A 309 -9.08 12.47 -5.97
N LYS A 310 -8.13 13.30 -5.52
CA LYS A 310 -6.72 13.19 -5.94
C LYS A 310 -6.09 11.84 -5.56
N ARG A 311 -6.55 11.22 -4.45
CA ARG A 311 -6.15 9.87 -4.04
C ARG A 311 -6.80 8.76 -4.87
N GLY A 312 -7.74 9.09 -5.76
CA GLY A 312 -8.43 8.12 -6.64
C GLY A 312 -9.74 7.57 -6.06
N TYR A 313 -10.22 8.07 -4.93
CA TYR A 313 -11.54 7.70 -4.40
C TYR A 313 -12.67 8.34 -5.20
N LYS A 314 -13.80 7.63 -5.30
CA LYS A 314 -15.06 8.21 -5.76
C LYS A 314 -15.74 8.88 -4.58
N VAL A 315 -15.91 10.20 -4.66
CA VAL A 315 -16.55 11.00 -3.61
C VAL A 315 -17.86 11.58 -4.11
N VAL A 316 -18.91 11.45 -3.32
CA VAL A 316 -20.22 12.06 -3.53
C VAL A 316 -20.47 13.00 -2.36
N MET A 317 -20.91 14.22 -2.67
CA MET A 317 -21.26 15.23 -1.67
C MET A 317 -22.78 15.28 -1.50
N VAL A 318 -23.26 15.39 -0.27
CA VAL A 318 -24.69 15.66 0.01
C VAL A 318 -25.04 17.06 -0.50
N ARG A 319 -24.21 18.06 -0.19
CA ARG A 319 -24.32 19.42 -0.71
C ARG A 319 -22.95 20.00 -1.08
N THR A 320 -22.95 20.98 -2.00
CA THR A 320 -21.75 21.68 -2.47
C THR A 320 -21.87 23.21 -2.38
N LYS A 321 -22.94 23.70 -1.78
CA LYS A 321 -23.22 25.12 -1.50
C LYS A 321 -23.89 25.24 -0.14
N ASN A 322 -23.91 26.43 0.43
CA ASN A 322 -24.52 26.66 1.75
C ASN A 322 -26.05 26.56 1.72
N SER A 323 -26.68 26.97 0.62
CA SER A 323 -28.13 26.88 0.44
C SER A 323 -28.58 25.49 0.03
N GLY A 324 -29.84 25.18 0.32
CA GLY A 324 -30.55 23.97 -0.05
C GLY A 324 -31.15 23.27 1.17
N SER A 325 -32.40 22.87 1.04
CA SER A 325 -33.15 22.21 2.09
C SER A 325 -32.96 20.71 1.99
N TYR A 326 -32.33 20.13 3.02
CA TYR A 326 -32.01 18.70 3.11
C TYR A 326 -32.40 18.21 4.51
N SER A 327 -33.40 17.34 4.59
CA SER A 327 -33.66 16.64 5.85
C SER A 327 -32.51 15.66 6.19
N CYS A 328 -32.39 15.27 7.45
CA CYS A 328 -31.47 14.21 7.86
C CYS A 328 -31.73 12.89 7.11
N ILE A 329 -32.98 12.64 6.68
CA ILE A 329 -33.35 11.48 5.87
C ILE A 329 -32.76 11.61 4.46
N ASP A 330 -32.90 12.79 3.82
CA ASP A 330 -32.35 13.01 2.47
C ASP A 330 -30.85 12.81 2.45
N ARG A 331 -30.15 13.34 3.46
CA ARG A 331 -28.70 13.18 3.63
C ARG A 331 -28.30 11.70 3.69
N ALA A 332 -29.00 10.90 4.50
CA ALA A 332 -28.77 9.46 4.60
C ALA A 332 -29.14 8.72 3.29
N GLN A 333 -30.17 9.16 2.58
CA GLN A 333 -30.58 8.56 1.29
C GLN A 333 -29.52 8.78 0.20
N VAL A 334 -28.77 9.87 0.21
CA VAL A 334 -27.64 10.05 -0.71
C VAL A 334 -26.61 8.93 -0.50
N ALA A 335 -26.28 8.61 0.74
CA ALA A 335 -25.36 7.52 1.06
C ALA A 335 -25.91 6.14 0.66
N ASN A 336 -27.19 5.89 0.98
CA ASN A 336 -27.87 4.64 0.68
C ASN A 336 -27.97 4.37 -0.84
N LYS A 337 -28.39 5.35 -1.62
CA LYS A 337 -28.53 5.24 -3.10
C LYS A 337 -27.19 5.01 -3.80
N ASN A 338 -26.10 5.49 -3.22
CA ASN A 338 -24.75 5.28 -3.75
C ASN A 338 -24.08 4.02 -3.21
N ASN A 339 -24.71 3.21 -2.35
CA ASN A 339 -24.13 2.06 -1.65
C ASN A 339 -22.76 2.45 -1.06
N ALA A 340 -22.71 3.55 -0.32
CA ALA A 340 -21.48 4.13 0.16
C ALA A 340 -20.70 3.13 1.04
N ALA A 341 -19.39 3.06 0.84
CA ALA A 341 -18.50 2.31 1.75
C ALA A 341 -18.29 3.07 3.06
N ILE A 342 -18.41 4.39 3.02
CA ILE A 342 -18.34 5.31 4.16
C ILE A 342 -19.35 6.42 3.95
N PHE A 343 -20.16 6.71 4.98
CA PHE A 343 -20.95 7.93 5.11
C PHE A 343 -20.34 8.77 6.24
N LEU A 344 -19.61 9.82 5.88
CA LEU A 344 -18.94 10.72 6.80
C LEU A 344 -19.75 12.01 6.95
N ARG A 345 -20.28 12.26 8.14
CA ARG A 345 -20.99 13.47 8.48
C ARG A 345 -20.06 14.40 9.24
N VAL A 346 -19.84 15.59 8.68
CA VAL A 346 -18.87 16.58 9.18
C VAL A 346 -19.61 17.69 9.88
N HIS A 347 -19.34 17.88 11.18
CA HIS A 347 -19.95 18.84 12.07
C HIS A 347 -18.92 19.58 12.92
N ALA A 348 -19.32 20.67 13.56
CA ALA A 348 -18.53 21.38 14.56
C ALA A 348 -19.41 21.69 15.75
N ASN A 349 -19.03 21.20 16.91
CA ASN A 349 -19.82 21.18 18.14
C ASN A 349 -20.03 22.57 18.75
N ALA A 350 -20.99 22.68 19.64
CA ALA A 350 -21.21 23.87 20.46
C ALA A 350 -21.67 23.51 21.87
N ALA A 351 -21.20 24.27 22.84
CA ALA A 351 -21.63 24.21 24.23
C ALA A 351 -21.97 25.62 24.73
N PRO A 352 -23.15 26.19 24.46
CA PRO A 352 -23.49 27.58 24.72
C PRO A 352 -23.44 27.96 26.24
N LYS A 353 -23.57 26.96 27.11
CA LYS A 353 -23.52 27.15 28.58
C LYS A 353 -22.13 26.91 29.18
N ASP A 354 -21.19 26.36 28.41
CA ASP A 354 -19.85 26.04 28.90
C ASP A 354 -18.80 26.21 27.76
N HIS A 355 -18.31 27.42 27.59
CA HIS A 355 -17.31 27.78 26.60
C HIS A 355 -15.92 27.17 26.90
N SER A 356 -15.72 26.48 28.02
CA SER A 356 -14.49 25.76 28.33
C SER A 356 -14.42 24.37 27.64
N LYS A 357 -15.56 23.83 27.21
CA LYS A 357 -15.61 22.59 26.42
C LYS A 357 -14.73 22.68 25.21
N ASN A 358 -13.96 21.63 24.99
CA ASN A 358 -13.04 21.55 23.86
C ASN A 358 -12.79 20.08 23.48
N GLY A 359 -12.32 19.85 22.27
CA GLY A 359 -11.97 18.53 21.75
C GLY A 359 -12.81 18.09 20.57
N ALA A 360 -12.43 16.96 20.02
CA ALA A 360 -13.16 16.30 18.97
C ALA A 360 -13.83 15.02 19.49
N MET A 361 -15.00 14.71 18.95
CA MET A 361 -15.69 13.45 19.22
C MET A 361 -16.23 12.84 17.94
N ALA A 362 -16.51 11.55 17.96
CA ALA A 362 -17.28 10.90 16.90
C ALA A 362 -18.59 10.35 17.48
N ILE A 363 -19.62 10.29 16.64
CA ILE A 363 -20.94 9.79 17.06
C ILE A 363 -21.38 8.68 16.12
N CYS A 364 -21.73 7.51 16.69
CA CYS A 364 -22.33 6.40 15.97
C CYS A 364 -23.59 5.88 16.69
N ILE A 365 -24.29 4.95 16.05
CA ILE A 365 -25.44 4.26 16.64
C ILE A 365 -25.01 3.36 17.80
N THR A 366 -25.94 3.01 18.70
CA THR A 366 -25.68 1.99 19.72
C THR A 366 -25.70 0.58 19.17
N LYS A 367 -25.13 -0.38 19.90
CA LYS A 367 -25.18 -1.81 19.55
C LYS A 367 -26.62 -2.33 19.40
N ASN A 368 -27.54 -1.80 20.17
CA ASN A 368 -28.95 -2.21 20.22
C ASN A 368 -29.87 -1.23 19.49
N ASN A 369 -29.33 -0.41 18.57
CA ASN A 369 -30.09 0.55 17.81
C ASN A 369 -31.36 -0.09 17.23
N PRO A 370 -32.58 0.45 17.51
CA PRO A 370 -33.82 -0.18 17.11
C PRO A 370 -34.08 -0.15 15.59
N TYR A 371 -33.35 0.67 14.84
CA TYR A 371 -33.58 0.90 13.42
C TYR A 371 -32.58 0.18 12.52
N ILE A 372 -31.28 0.17 12.87
CA ILE A 372 -30.21 -0.29 11.96
C ILE A 372 -29.02 -0.92 12.71
N SER A 373 -29.25 -1.65 13.81
CA SER A 373 -28.22 -2.27 14.64
C SER A 373 -27.19 -3.11 13.87
N LYS A 374 -27.57 -3.67 12.71
CA LYS A 374 -26.64 -4.41 11.84
C LYS A 374 -25.45 -3.58 11.36
N MET A 375 -25.54 -2.25 11.34
CA MET A 375 -24.46 -1.35 10.94
C MET A 375 -23.55 -0.96 12.12
N TYR A 376 -23.90 -1.30 13.36
CA TYR A 376 -23.17 -0.89 14.55
C TYR A 376 -21.66 -1.21 14.46
N LYS A 377 -21.33 -2.47 14.18
CA LYS A 377 -19.92 -2.90 14.17
C LYS A 377 -19.05 -2.09 13.22
N GLN A 378 -19.53 -1.86 12.01
CA GLN A 378 -18.78 -1.12 10.99
C GLN A 378 -18.77 0.37 11.29
N SER A 379 -19.89 0.95 11.77
CA SER A 379 -20.00 2.36 12.14
C SER A 379 -19.14 2.67 13.37
N ARG A 380 -19.14 1.80 14.38
CA ARG A 380 -18.29 1.95 15.56
C ARG A 380 -16.81 1.88 15.19
N GLN A 381 -16.41 0.90 14.38
CA GLN A 381 -15.03 0.78 13.90
C GLN A 381 -14.61 2.01 13.08
N LEU A 382 -15.50 2.52 12.22
CA LEU A 382 -15.26 3.74 11.46
C LEU A 382 -15.05 4.95 12.39
N SER A 383 -15.92 5.10 13.41
CA SER A 383 -15.85 6.20 14.36
C SER A 383 -14.58 6.16 15.21
N ASP A 384 -14.21 4.97 15.74
CA ASP A 384 -12.98 4.80 16.51
C ASP A 384 -11.74 5.18 15.70
N ILE A 385 -11.61 4.63 14.48
CA ILE A 385 -10.47 4.89 13.60
C ILE A 385 -10.43 6.36 13.15
N MET A 386 -11.58 6.92 12.77
CA MET A 386 -11.66 8.30 12.29
C MET A 386 -11.21 9.27 13.37
N LEU A 387 -11.75 9.13 14.59
CA LEU A 387 -11.43 9.99 15.71
C LEU A 387 -9.95 9.84 16.13
N GLU A 388 -9.44 8.61 16.22
CA GLU A 388 -8.02 8.36 16.53
C GLU A 388 -7.08 9.10 15.57
N GLN A 389 -7.33 8.97 14.26
CA GLN A 389 -6.47 9.59 13.23
C GLN A 389 -6.64 11.11 13.19
N TYR A 390 -7.84 11.61 13.47
CA TYR A 390 -8.11 13.04 13.56
C TYR A 390 -7.37 13.68 14.75
N VAL A 391 -7.51 13.13 15.94
CA VAL A 391 -6.81 13.58 17.15
C VAL A 391 -5.28 13.50 16.99
N LYS A 392 -4.79 12.40 16.43
CA LYS A 392 -3.35 12.24 16.15
C LYS A 392 -2.78 13.32 15.22
N ALA A 393 -3.56 13.78 14.25
CA ALA A 393 -3.12 14.77 13.29
C ALA A 393 -3.24 16.22 13.83
N THR A 394 -4.29 16.51 14.57
CA THR A 394 -4.62 17.86 15.08
C THR A 394 -3.96 18.16 16.41
N GLY A 395 -3.81 17.14 17.26
CA GLY A 395 -3.39 17.29 18.66
C GLY A 395 -4.50 17.82 19.58
N CYS A 396 -5.78 17.83 19.14
CA CYS A 396 -6.91 18.25 19.98
C CYS A 396 -7.21 17.23 21.08
N TYR A 397 -8.00 17.64 22.05
CA TYR A 397 -8.50 16.74 23.10
C TYR A 397 -9.43 15.68 22.48
N ASN A 398 -9.34 14.46 22.94
CA ASN A 398 -10.16 13.34 22.51
C ASN A 398 -11.32 13.13 23.47
N GLU A 399 -12.54 13.51 23.08
CA GLU A 399 -13.75 13.31 23.89
C GLU A 399 -14.35 11.90 23.75
N GLY A 400 -13.76 11.06 22.86
CA GLY A 400 -14.20 9.69 22.65
C GLY A 400 -15.32 9.54 21.63
N VAL A 401 -15.79 8.30 21.48
CA VAL A 401 -16.91 7.97 20.59
C VAL A 401 -18.18 7.88 21.43
N MET A 402 -19.13 8.78 21.17
CA MET A 402 -20.46 8.75 21.73
C MET A 402 -21.35 7.80 20.95
N GLU A 403 -22.01 6.88 21.63
CA GLU A 403 -23.05 6.04 21.04
C GLU A 403 -24.43 6.68 21.30
N SER A 404 -25.20 6.93 20.24
CA SER A 404 -26.49 7.59 20.33
C SER A 404 -27.46 7.11 19.27
N ASP A 405 -28.70 6.83 19.66
CA ASP A 405 -29.81 6.50 18.78
C ASP A 405 -30.74 7.70 18.51
N THR A 406 -30.32 8.90 18.89
CA THR A 406 -31.08 10.13 18.64
C THR A 406 -30.65 10.87 17.38
N MET A 407 -29.59 10.39 16.69
CA MET A 407 -29.09 10.98 15.44
C MET A 407 -29.82 10.40 14.24
N MET A 408 -30.84 11.13 13.73
CA MET A 408 -31.68 10.68 12.59
C MET A 408 -30.85 10.26 11.39
N GLY A 409 -29.89 11.06 10.95
CA GLY A 409 -29.05 10.73 9.80
C GLY A 409 -28.27 9.42 9.96
N ASN A 410 -27.90 9.06 11.21
CA ASN A 410 -27.28 7.78 11.52
C ASN A 410 -28.31 6.63 11.50
N ASN A 411 -29.51 6.86 12.05
CA ASN A 411 -30.59 5.86 12.10
C ASN A 411 -31.15 5.47 10.72
N TRP A 412 -31.18 6.43 9.78
CA TRP A 412 -31.66 6.21 8.42
C TRP A 412 -30.59 5.68 7.46
N SER A 413 -29.33 5.65 7.89
CA SER A 413 -28.23 5.18 7.06
C SER A 413 -28.10 3.66 7.05
N LYS A 414 -28.11 3.06 5.86
CA LYS A 414 -27.94 1.61 5.62
C LYS A 414 -26.49 1.23 5.33
N VAL A 415 -25.54 2.15 5.54
CA VAL A 415 -24.11 2.00 5.27
C VAL A 415 -23.28 2.39 6.49
N PRO A 416 -22.00 2.01 6.58
CA PRO A 416 -21.12 2.42 7.69
C PRO A 416 -21.08 3.95 7.82
N THR A 417 -21.46 4.47 8.99
CA THR A 417 -21.70 5.90 9.22
C THR A 417 -20.97 6.37 10.48
N THR A 418 -20.34 7.52 10.39
CA THR A 418 -19.84 8.30 11.53
C THR A 418 -20.17 9.77 11.35
N LEU A 419 -20.59 10.42 12.43
CA LEU A 419 -20.60 11.87 12.53
C LEU A 419 -19.36 12.26 13.32
N ILE A 420 -18.58 13.19 12.81
CA ILE A 420 -17.41 13.73 13.53
C ILE A 420 -17.65 15.19 13.87
N GLU A 421 -17.49 15.52 15.15
CA GLU A 421 -17.43 16.87 15.68
C GLU A 421 -15.97 17.32 15.69
N LEU A 422 -15.63 18.31 14.87
CA LEU A 422 -14.25 18.72 14.61
C LEU A 422 -13.61 19.50 15.77
N GLY A 423 -14.41 20.06 16.65
CA GLY A 423 -14.06 20.93 17.77
C GLY A 423 -15.26 21.79 18.14
N TYR A 424 -15.14 22.63 19.15
CA TYR A 424 -16.22 23.48 19.65
C TYR A 424 -16.13 24.91 19.12
N MET A 425 -17.16 25.35 18.39
CA MET A 425 -17.27 26.74 17.89
C MET A 425 -17.49 27.74 19.02
N THR A 426 -17.97 27.29 20.17
CA THR A 426 -18.13 28.11 21.39
C THR A 426 -16.86 28.23 22.22
N ASN A 427 -15.81 27.45 21.92
CA ASN A 427 -14.51 27.61 22.54
C ASN A 427 -13.64 28.56 21.69
N GLN A 428 -13.26 29.71 22.26
CA GLN A 428 -12.56 30.76 21.53
C GLN A 428 -11.28 30.28 20.84
N LYS A 429 -10.51 29.41 21.48
CA LYS A 429 -9.26 28.88 20.94
C LYS A 429 -9.53 27.90 19.79
N GLU A 430 -10.49 27.00 19.96
CA GLU A 430 -10.80 26.01 18.91
C GLU A 430 -11.48 26.67 17.71
N ASP A 431 -12.39 27.62 17.94
CA ASP A 431 -13.00 28.39 16.86
C ASP A 431 -11.95 29.08 15.98
N ALA A 432 -11.01 29.79 16.60
CA ALA A 432 -9.90 30.41 15.88
C ALA A 432 -9.00 29.40 15.16
N LEU A 433 -8.70 28.25 15.79
CA LEU A 433 -7.91 27.18 15.18
C LEU A 433 -8.60 26.60 13.96
N MET A 434 -9.89 26.19 14.07
CA MET A 434 -10.63 25.57 12.96
C MET A 434 -10.75 26.47 11.72
N GLN A 435 -10.63 27.79 11.89
CA GLN A 435 -10.62 28.76 10.80
C GLN A 435 -9.22 29.00 10.22
N SER A 436 -8.15 28.61 10.92
CA SER A 436 -6.79 28.84 10.45
C SER A 436 -6.39 27.81 9.36
N ALA A 437 -5.68 28.28 8.32
CA ALA A 437 -5.24 27.43 7.22
C ALA A 437 -4.34 26.27 7.67
N ASP A 438 -3.44 26.53 8.62
CA ASP A 438 -2.50 25.54 9.15
C ASP A 438 -3.22 24.44 9.92
N TYR A 439 -4.19 24.81 10.76
CA TYR A 439 -4.95 23.81 11.51
C TYR A 439 -5.90 23.04 10.62
N GLN A 440 -6.56 23.69 9.65
CA GLN A 440 -7.36 23.00 8.63
C GLN A 440 -6.55 21.98 7.85
N THR A 441 -5.27 22.26 7.57
CA THR A 441 -4.37 21.26 6.95
C THR A 441 -4.21 20.01 7.84
N LYS A 442 -4.10 20.20 9.16
CA LYS A 442 -4.04 19.09 10.13
C LYS A 442 -5.38 18.33 10.21
N MET A 443 -6.50 19.06 10.28
CA MET A 443 -7.86 18.48 10.26
C MET A 443 -8.05 17.59 9.04
N LEU A 444 -7.78 18.12 7.85
CA LEU A 444 -7.88 17.39 6.58
C LEU A 444 -6.96 16.17 6.53
N LYS A 445 -5.72 16.30 7.03
CA LYS A 445 -4.80 15.16 7.15
C LYS A 445 -5.37 14.07 8.05
N GLY A 446 -5.98 14.44 9.17
CA GLY A 446 -6.61 13.51 10.10
C GLY A 446 -7.78 12.77 9.47
N LEU A 447 -8.70 13.49 8.82
CA LEU A 447 -9.86 12.91 8.13
C LEU A 447 -9.45 11.96 6.99
N VAL A 448 -8.48 12.37 6.16
CA VAL A 448 -7.94 11.53 5.09
C VAL A 448 -7.29 10.27 5.64
N ASN A 449 -6.46 10.40 6.68
CA ASN A 449 -5.81 9.25 7.32
C ASN A 449 -6.82 8.30 7.96
N GLY A 450 -7.92 8.83 8.53
CA GLY A 450 -9.03 8.03 9.07
C GLY A 450 -9.69 7.16 8.01
N ILE A 451 -10.02 7.73 6.86
CA ILE A 451 -10.59 7.01 5.72
C ILE A 451 -9.63 5.94 5.21
N ASP A 452 -8.36 6.29 5.01
CA ASP A 452 -7.32 5.37 4.53
C ASP A 452 -7.12 4.19 5.51
N ALA A 453 -7.09 4.48 6.82
CA ALA A 453 -6.92 3.48 7.87
C ALA A 453 -8.14 2.56 7.97
N TYR A 454 -9.36 3.10 7.82
CA TYR A 454 -10.58 2.30 7.80
C TYR A 454 -10.58 1.29 6.65
N PHE A 455 -10.27 1.73 5.43
CA PHE A 455 -10.18 0.81 4.29
C PHE A 455 -9.07 -0.23 4.48
N LYS A 456 -7.92 0.17 5.02
CA LYS A 456 -6.83 -0.77 5.33
C LYS A 456 -7.25 -1.83 6.36
N ALA A 457 -8.10 -1.48 7.31
CA ALA A 457 -8.57 -2.39 8.37
C ALA A 457 -9.72 -3.31 7.90
N THR A 458 -10.56 -2.86 6.97
CA THR A 458 -11.81 -3.54 6.60
C THR A 458 -11.72 -4.35 5.31
N VAL A 459 -10.83 -3.99 4.41
CA VAL A 459 -10.62 -4.71 3.15
C VAL A 459 -9.59 -5.82 3.37
N LYS A 460 -10.09 -7.07 3.40
CA LYS A 460 -9.28 -8.29 3.55
C LYS A 460 -9.02 -8.96 2.21
#